data_2ff971eee56e70ee801498a1269082ee
#
_entry.id   2ff971eee56e70ee801498a1269082ee
#
_cell.length_a   1.000
_cell.length_b   1.000
_cell.length_c   1.000
_cell.angle_alpha   90.00
_cell.angle_beta   90.00
_cell.angle_gamma   90.00
#
_symmetry.space_group_name_H-M   'P 1'
#
loop_
_entity.id
_entity.type
_entity.pdbx_description
1 polymer ?
#
loop_
_entity_poly.entity_id
_entity_poly.type
_entity_poly.pdbx_seq_one_letter_code
_entity_poly.pdbx_strand_id
1 'polypeptide(L)'
;MPEPPDQSLAPMLAWAQERLDEPLTVADLAAKAAVSAATLHRRFRAEIGTTPRAWLTTERLALACRLIERGESRFEVVARRSGLATAANLRALIRRETGLTPSAYRDRFGSPPSIARALAP
;
A
#
# COMPACT_ATOMS: atom_id res chain seq x y z
N MET A 1 -13.01 -4.30 -32.63
CA MET A 1 -12.98 -2.91 -32.21
C MET A 1 -11.98 -2.75 -31.08
N PRO A 2 -11.06 -1.83 -31.21
CA PRO A 2 -10.10 -1.66 -30.14
C PRO A 2 -10.79 -1.16 -28.87
N GLU A 3 -10.28 -1.59 -27.74
CA GLU A 3 -10.82 -1.18 -26.47
C GLU A 3 -10.50 0.29 -26.20
N PRO A 4 -11.43 1.06 -25.63
CA PRO A 4 -11.13 2.42 -25.23
C PRO A 4 -9.98 2.44 -24.20
N PRO A 5 -9.12 3.46 -24.24
CA PRO A 5 -8.03 3.56 -23.25
C PRO A 5 -8.53 3.60 -21.81
N ASP A 6 -9.75 4.10 -21.59
CA ASP A 6 -10.34 4.21 -20.27
C ASP A 6 -10.78 2.87 -19.68
N GLN A 7 -10.73 1.79 -20.44
CA GLN A 7 -11.03 0.45 -19.92
C GLN A 7 -9.84 -0.14 -19.17
N SER A 8 -8.65 0.46 -19.30
CA SER A 8 -7.50 0.05 -18.49
C SER A 8 -7.70 0.46 -17.05
N LEU A 9 -7.25 -0.37 -16.12
CA LEU A 9 -7.27 -0.05 -14.70
C LEU A 9 -6.13 0.89 -14.29
N ALA A 10 -5.15 1.11 -15.16
CA ALA A 10 -3.94 1.87 -14.82
C ALA A 10 -4.23 3.28 -14.25
N PRO A 11 -5.13 4.09 -14.82
CA PRO A 11 -5.42 5.40 -14.23
C PRO A 11 -5.99 5.32 -12.82
N MET A 12 -6.87 4.34 -12.57
CA MET A 12 -7.45 4.17 -11.25
C MET A 12 -6.40 3.68 -10.25
N LEU A 13 -5.52 2.77 -10.66
CA LEU A 13 -4.44 2.28 -9.80
C LEU A 13 -3.51 3.43 -9.39
N ALA A 14 -3.12 4.26 -10.34
CA ALA A 14 -2.26 5.42 -10.06
C ALA A 14 -2.96 6.40 -9.11
N TRP A 15 -4.24 6.66 -9.35
CA TRP A 15 -5.03 7.53 -8.49
C TRP A 15 -5.08 7.00 -7.05
N ALA A 16 -5.30 5.69 -6.88
CA ALA A 16 -5.37 5.07 -5.57
C ALA A 16 -4.01 5.09 -4.86
N GLN A 17 -2.93 4.87 -5.60
CA GLN A 17 -1.59 4.87 -5.02
C GLN A 17 -1.20 6.22 -4.42
N GLU A 18 -1.79 7.31 -4.89
CA GLU A 18 -1.57 8.65 -4.34
C GLU A 18 -2.44 8.93 -3.11
N ARG A 19 -3.36 8.03 -2.77
CA ARG A 19 -4.38 8.22 -1.72
C ARG A 19 -4.46 7.07 -0.75
N LEU A 20 -3.37 6.34 -0.57
CA LEU A 20 -3.37 5.16 0.30
C LEU A 20 -3.66 5.48 1.76
N ASP A 21 -3.35 6.70 2.19
CA ASP A 21 -3.63 7.17 3.56
C ASP A 21 -5.11 7.51 3.78
N GLU A 22 -5.90 7.58 2.71
CA GLU A 22 -7.32 7.83 2.79
C GLU A 22 -8.10 6.53 2.96
N PRO A 23 -9.31 6.59 3.54
CA PRO A 23 -10.12 5.39 3.75
C PRO A 23 -10.80 4.92 2.46
N LEU A 24 -10.01 4.49 1.50
CA LEU A 24 -10.52 4.02 0.22
C LEU A 24 -11.26 2.70 0.36
N THR A 25 -12.43 2.62 -0.25
CA THR A 25 -13.23 1.40 -0.33
C THR A 25 -13.19 0.85 -1.75
N VAL A 26 -13.63 -0.41 -1.90
CA VAL A 26 -13.80 -1.00 -3.24
C VAL A 26 -14.77 -0.17 -4.07
N ALA A 27 -15.83 0.37 -3.43
CA ALA A 27 -16.78 1.24 -4.12
C ALA A 27 -16.12 2.51 -4.66
N ASP A 28 -15.19 3.10 -3.91
CA ASP A 28 -14.43 4.26 -4.37
C ASP A 28 -13.60 3.93 -5.61
N LEU A 29 -12.94 2.78 -5.61
CA LEU A 29 -12.14 2.34 -6.75
C LEU A 29 -13.02 2.09 -7.97
N ALA A 30 -14.15 1.45 -7.76
CA ALA A 30 -15.10 1.18 -8.85
C ALA A 30 -15.62 2.47 -9.46
N ALA A 31 -15.98 3.45 -8.61
CA ALA A 31 -16.43 4.75 -9.07
C ALA A 31 -15.36 5.45 -9.89
N LYS A 32 -14.12 5.40 -9.44
CA LYS A 32 -13.02 6.03 -10.18
C LYS A 32 -12.77 5.34 -11.53
N ALA A 33 -12.94 4.03 -11.59
CA ALA A 33 -12.81 3.27 -12.84
C ALA A 33 -14.08 3.35 -13.70
N ALA A 34 -15.14 3.96 -13.21
CA ALA A 34 -16.42 4.09 -13.89
C ALA A 34 -17.07 2.73 -14.23
N VAL A 35 -16.95 1.79 -13.31
CA VAL A 35 -17.53 0.45 -13.45
C VAL A 35 -18.24 0.06 -12.16
N SER A 36 -19.04 -1.01 -12.21
CA SER A 36 -19.64 -1.58 -11.01
C SER A 36 -18.59 -2.30 -10.18
N ALA A 37 -18.89 -2.52 -8.89
CA ALA A 37 -17.99 -3.28 -8.02
C ALA A 37 -17.74 -4.69 -8.56
N ALA A 38 -18.78 -5.34 -9.10
CA ALA A 38 -18.66 -6.68 -9.65
C ALA A 38 -17.72 -6.69 -10.87
N THR A 39 -17.86 -5.71 -11.76
CA THR A 39 -17.00 -5.59 -12.93
C THR A 39 -15.56 -5.30 -12.50
N LEU A 40 -15.37 -4.41 -11.53
CA LEU A 40 -14.04 -4.12 -11.01
C LEU A 40 -13.38 -5.38 -10.46
N HIS A 41 -14.11 -6.15 -9.68
CA HIS A 41 -13.59 -7.38 -9.09
C HIS A 41 -13.12 -8.37 -10.16
N ARG A 42 -13.95 -8.56 -11.18
CA ARG A 42 -13.63 -9.46 -12.28
C ARG A 42 -12.40 -8.99 -13.05
N ARG A 43 -12.32 -7.70 -13.36
CA ARG A 43 -11.20 -7.13 -14.08
C ARG A 43 -9.91 -7.17 -13.28
N PHE A 44 -9.97 -6.93 -11.97
CA PHE A 44 -8.81 -7.07 -11.12
C PHE A 44 -8.25 -8.49 -11.19
N ARG A 45 -9.11 -9.48 -11.08
CA ARG A 45 -8.67 -10.86 -11.16
C ARG A 45 -8.02 -11.18 -12.52
N ALA A 46 -8.61 -10.68 -13.59
CA ALA A 46 -8.11 -10.95 -14.94
C ALA A 46 -6.80 -10.23 -15.24
N GLU A 47 -6.68 -8.94 -14.82
CA GLU A 47 -5.53 -8.12 -15.19
C GLU A 47 -4.40 -8.15 -14.17
N ILE A 48 -4.73 -8.30 -12.89
CA ILE A 48 -3.76 -8.16 -11.80
C ILE A 48 -3.57 -9.47 -11.04
N GLY A 49 -4.56 -10.36 -11.09
CA GLY A 49 -4.46 -11.67 -10.45
C GLY A 49 -4.86 -11.68 -8.98
N THR A 50 -5.44 -10.59 -8.47
CA THR A 50 -5.86 -10.49 -7.09
C THR A 50 -7.15 -9.67 -7.00
N THR A 51 -7.69 -9.54 -5.77
CA THR A 51 -8.89 -8.72 -5.55
C THR A 51 -8.50 -7.26 -5.32
N PRO A 52 -9.43 -6.32 -5.55
CA PRO A 52 -9.15 -4.91 -5.25
C PRO A 52 -8.76 -4.67 -3.79
N ARG A 53 -9.42 -5.34 -2.86
CA ARG A 53 -9.14 -5.19 -1.44
C ARG A 53 -7.74 -5.71 -1.09
N ALA A 54 -7.39 -6.88 -1.60
CA ALA A 54 -6.07 -7.46 -1.37
C ALA A 54 -4.98 -6.58 -1.98
N TRP A 55 -5.24 -6.02 -3.15
CA TRP A 55 -4.31 -5.09 -3.79
C TRP A 55 -4.08 -3.85 -2.93
N LEU A 56 -5.16 -3.24 -2.39
CA LEU A 56 -5.02 -2.08 -1.51
C LEU A 56 -4.16 -2.41 -0.29
N THR A 57 -4.42 -3.57 0.34
CA THR A 57 -3.66 -3.99 1.50
C THR A 57 -2.18 -4.15 1.16
N THR A 58 -1.89 -4.77 0.02
CA THR A 58 -0.51 -4.97 -0.44
C THR A 58 0.19 -3.63 -0.70
N GLU A 59 -0.51 -2.68 -1.35
CA GLU A 59 0.06 -1.36 -1.63
C GLU A 59 0.31 -0.57 -0.35
N ARG A 60 -0.62 -0.64 0.60
CA ARG A 60 -0.46 0.01 1.90
C ARG A 60 0.70 -0.57 2.69
N LEU A 61 0.82 -1.88 2.66
CA LEU A 61 1.93 -2.54 3.34
C LEU A 61 3.27 -2.15 2.70
N ALA A 62 3.33 -2.10 1.38
CA ALA A 62 4.55 -1.70 0.68
C ALA A 62 4.94 -0.26 1.05
N LEU A 63 3.96 0.64 1.15
CA LEU A 63 4.22 2.01 1.57
C LEU A 63 4.73 2.05 3.02
N ALA A 64 4.11 1.28 3.91
CA ALA A 64 4.54 1.20 5.30
C ALA A 64 6.00 0.73 5.39
N CYS A 65 6.35 -0.28 4.65
CA CYS A 65 7.73 -0.79 4.63
C CYS A 65 8.70 0.26 4.11
N ARG A 66 8.32 1.01 3.07
CA ARG A 66 9.18 2.10 2.57
C ARG A 66 9.38 3.20 3.60
N LEU A 67 8.34 3.55 4.36
CA LEU A 67 8.46 4.56 5.41
C LEU A 67 9.42 4.10 6.51
N ILE A 68 9.32 2.83 6.90
CA ILE A 68 10.23 2.27 7.91
C ILE A 68 11.67 2.25 7.36
N GLU A 69 11.86 1.83 6.14
CA GLU A 69 13.18 1.78 5.50
C GLU A 69 13.81 3.16 5.37
N ARG A 70 12.99 4.20 5.24
CA ARG A 70 13.45 5.59 5.16
C ARG A 70 13.74 6.21 6.52
N GLY A 71 13.49 5.47 7.60
CA GLY A 71 13.85 5.91 8.94
C GLY A 71 12.72 6.33 9.84
N GLU A 72 11.45 6.19 9.43
CA GLU A 72 10.35 6.49 10.34
C GLU A 72 10.29 5.40 11.40
N SER A 73 10.50 5.80 12.66
CA SER A 73 10.56 4.86 13.78
C SER A 73 9.26 4.76 14.55
N ARG A 74 8.34 5.70 14.35
CA ARG A 74 7.07 5.72 15.07
C ARG A 74 6.04 4.92 14.29
N PHE A 75 5.79 3.71 14.74
CA PHE A 75 4.91 2.79 14.00
C PHE A 75 3.48 3.28 13.90
N GLU A 76 3.01 4.08 14.83
CA GLU A 76 1.68 4.69 14.74
C GLU A 76 1.61 5.69 13.59
N VAL A 77 2.68 6.43 13.36
CA VAL A 77 2.78 7.35 12.23
C VAL A 77 2.84 6.57 10.92
N VAL A 78 3.65 5.50 10.88
CA VAL A 78 3.74 4.63 9.70
C VAL A 78 2.37 4.07 9.35
N ALA A 79 1.65 3.53 10.33
CA ALA A 79 0.33 2.96 10.12
C ALA A 79 -0.65 3.99 9.54
N ARG A 80 -0.66 5.20 10.12
CA ARG A 80 -1.56 6.24 9.65
C ARG A 80 -1.21 6.71 8.24
N ARG A 81 0.06 6.96 7.98
CA ARG A 81 0.49 7.47 6.68
C ARG A 81 0.37 6.45 5.55
N SER A 82 0.42 5.18 5.89
CA SER A 82 0.28 4.11 4.90
C SER A 82 -1.17 3.66 4.69
N GLY A 83 -2.11 4.17 5.50
CA GLY A 83 -3.51 3.76 5.41
C GLY A 83 -3.83 2.49 6.17
N LEU A 84 -2.91 1.97 6.96
CA LEU A 84 -3.13 0.76 7.76
C LEU A 84 -3.80 1.05 9.10
N ALA A 85 -4.10 2.30 9.37
CA ALA A 85 -4.87 2.81 10.49
C ALA A 85 -4.17 2.70 11.85
N THR A 86 -3.80 1.51 12.30
CA THR A 86 -3.25 1.31 13.64
C THR A 86 -1.92 0.57 13.60
N ALA A 87 -1.08 0.82 14.60
CA ALA A 87 0.16 0.09 14.76
C ALA A 87 -0.08 -1.43 14.92
N ALA A 88 -1.20 -1.79 15.55
CA ALA A 88 -1.55 -3.21 15.71
C ALA A 88 -1.79 -3.88 14.35
N ASN A 89 -2.52 -3.21 13.46
CA ASN A 89 -2.77 -3.75 12.12
C ASN A 89 -1.48 -3.82 11.30
N LEU A 90 -0.66 -2.77 11.40
CA LEU A 90 0.66 -2.76 10.76
C LEU A 90 1.50 -3.94 11.24
N ARG A 91 1.54 -4.17 12.54
CA ARG A 91 2.32 -5.25 13.14
C ARG A 91 1.86 -6.61 12.63
N ALA A 92 0.54 -6.82 12.60
CA ALA A 92 -0.02 -8.09 12.13
C ALA A 92 0.32 -8.34 10.66
N LEU A 93 0.24 -7.31 9.82
CA LEU A 93 0.51 -7.45 8.39
C LEU A 93 2.00 -7.69 8.10
N ILE A 94 2.88 -6.95 8.76
CA ILE A 94 4.32 -7.17 8.57
C ILE A 94 4.68 -8.59 9.01
N ARG A 95 4.15 -9.03 10.16
CA ARG A 95 4.41 -10.37 10.66
C ARG A 95 3.92 -11.44 9.69
N ARG A 96 2.73 -11.28 9.15
CA ARG A 96 2.15 -12.24 8.23
C ARG A 96 2.94 -12.34 6.92
N GLU A 97 3.38 -11.19 6.38
CA GLU A 97 4.02 -11.17 5.08
C GLU A 97 5.53 -11.40 5.13
N THR A 98 6.19 -11.03 6.22
CA THR A 98 7.65 -11.13 6.31
C THR A 98 8.12 -12.09 7.40
N GLY A 99 7.25 -12.49 8.33
CA GLY A 99 7.64 -13.26 9.49
C GLY A 99 8.32 -12.45 10.58
N LEU A 100 8.49 -11.14 10.37
CA LEU A 100 9.21 -10.26 11.30
C LEU A 100 8.23 -9.35 12.03
N THR A 101 8.65 -8.88 13.22
CA THR A 101 7.98 -7.75 13.87
C THR A 101 8.40 -6.46 13.16
N PRO A 102 7.65 -5.36 13.32
CA PRO A 102 8.07 -4.08 12.75
C PRO A 102 9.45 -3.65 13.23
N SER A 103 9.77 -3.89 14.52
CA SER A 103 11.09 -3.56 15.04
C SER A 103 12.19 -4.36 14.39
N ALA A 104 11.98 -5.66 14.21
CA ALA A 104 12.95 -6.53 13.54
C ALA A 104 13.08 -6.14 12.06
N TYR A 105 11.97 -5.79 11.41
CA TYR A 105 12.00 -5.31 10.04
C TYR A 105 12.81 -4.03 9.92
N ARG A 106 12.58 -3.08 10.82
CA ARG A 106 13.35 -1.83 10.85
C ARG A 106 14.82 -2.09 11.07
N ASP A 107 15.15 -2.97 12.00
CA ASP A 107 16.57 -3.26 12.31
C ASP A 107 17.28 -3.88 11.12
N ARG A 108 16.57 -4.67 10.33
CA ARG A 108 17.13 -5.37 9.20
C ARG A 108 17.18 -4.54 7.92
N PHE A 109 16.17 -3.72 7.67
CA PHE A 109 16.01 -3.00 6.41
C PHE A 109 15.94 -1.49 6.57
N GLY A 110 15.86 -0.98 7.81
CA GLY A 110 15.71 0.45 8.04
C GLY A 110 16.96 1.23 7.68
N SER A 111 16.72 2.51 7.38
CA SER A 111 17.82 3.43 7.11
C SER A 111 18.65 3.65 8.36
N PRO A 112 19.95 3.98 8.20
CA PRO A 112 20.79 4.30 9.34
C PRO A 112 20.23 5.47 10.15
N PRO A 113 20.61 5.59 11.42
CA PRO A 113 20.23 6.75 12.23
C PRO A 113 20.58 8.06 11.55
N SER A 114 19.85 9.13 11.92
CA SER A 114 20.03 10.44 11.28
C SER A 114 21.47 10.92 11.28
N ILE A 115 22.19 10.69 12.38
CA ILE A 115 23.58 11.12 12.47
C ILE A 115 24.45 10.38 11.44
N ALA A 116 24.22 9.11 11.24
CA ALA A 116 24.96 8.34 10.25
C ALA A 116 24.67 8.84 8.85
N ARG A 117 23.40 9.17 8.56
CA ARG A 117 23.03 9.74 7.26
C ARG A 117 23.66 11.11 7.04
N ALA A 118 23.74 11.91 8.08
CA ALA A 118 24.37 13.23 7.99
C ALA A 118 25.85 13.12 7.67
N LEU A 119 26.48 12.03 8.05
CA LEU A 119 27.91 11.79 7.77
C LEU A 119 28.14 11.05 6.45
N ALA A 120 27.09 10.54 5.83
CA ALA A 120 27.21 9.84 4.57
C ALA A 120 27.55 10.80 3.44
N PRO A 121 28.38 10.39 2.50
CA PRO A 121 28.76 11.24 1.37
C PRO A 121 27.59 11.52 0.44
#